data_df735c244c3e0990a816b9b89b6327a9
#
_entry.id   df735c244c3e0990a816b9b89b6327a9
#
_cell.length_a   1.000
_cell.length_b   1.000
_cell.length_c   1.000
_cell.angle_alpha   90.00
_cell.angle_beta   90.00
_cell.angle_gamma   90.00
#
_symmetry.space_group_name_H-M   'P 1'
#
loop_
_entity.id
_entity.type
_entity.pdbx_description
1 polymer ?
#
loop_
_entity_poly.entity_id
_entity_poly.type
_entity_poly.pdbx_seq_one_letter_code
_entity_poly.pdbx_strand_id
1 'polypeptide(L)'
;MAEDPLAGLKGALRGELITRDDKDAFTAARLRGWNRDLNSRANPLGFAVVSGVRDIVTTIDYCRSKKIPIAVRGKGAHSPYGMADDAVVIDLMKMTAVRVDPEQKLAFIQAGADGGDIDHETALHDLVCVTGSVSHTGFAGVALGGGLGHLSRWLGAVVDSIVGYEMVTAAGKVVRVTEATDPELFWGMRGNGASFGIVTEFVVRLRDMPNGGIIRSAPILWPVDQARQVMASWMGRIARADRKDTETVQFVLMHSPDGHPVSGVVPLIVGESEDAAIATCDELAAFGGGALVRQDTQLPYTAIQAALDGCFPFNNNYWD
;
A
#
# COMPACT_ATOMS: atom_id res chain seq x y z
N MET A 1 -35.28 5.56 26.15
CA MET A 1 -34.31 5.11 25.09
C MET A 1 -33.08 5.96 25.24
N ALA A 2 -31.91 5.37 25.28
CA ALA A 2 -30.67 6.17 25.26
C ALA A 2 -30.62 6.95 23.93
N GLU A 3 -30.26 8.22 24.00
CA GLU A 3 -30.09 9.07 22.83
C GLU A 3 -28.98 8.48 21.94
N ASP A 4 -29.21 8.42 20.64
CA ASP A 4 -28.19 7.98 19.69
C ASP A 4 -26.95 8.88 19.80
N PRO A 5 -25.78 8.33 20.21
CA PRO A 5 -24.57 9.14 20.42
C PRO A 5 -24.06 9.82 19.14
N LEU A 6 -24.54 9.39 17.95
CA LEU A 6 -24.14 9.92 16.63
C LEU A 6 -25.20 10.77 15.94
N ALA A 7 -26.38 10.98 16.57
CA ALA A 7 -27.49 11.75 15.98
C ALA A 7 -27.07 13.13 15.45
N GLY A 8 -26.23 13.86 16.17
CA GLY A 8 -25.76 15.18 15.77
C GLY A 8 -24.67 15.16 14.68
N LEU A 9 -24.06 14.01 14.38
CA LEU A 9 -23.12 13.86 13.29
C LEU A 9 -23.83 13.52 11.97
N LYS A 10 -24.99 12.85 12.08
CA LYS A 10 -25.84 12.51 10.93
C LYS A 10 -26.34 13.81 10.28
N GLY A 11 -26.05 14.00 9.00
CA GLY A 11 -26.42 15.22 8.26
C GLY A 11 -25.43 16.37 8.40
N ALA A 12 -24.43 16.31 9.29
CA ALA A 12 -23.35 17.29 9.37
C ALA A 12 -22.21 17.02 8.37
N LEU A 13 -22.16 15.80 7.83
CA LEU A 13 -21.17 15.37 6.83
C LEU A 13 -21.72 15.55 5.42
N ARG A 14 -20.84 15.90 4.49
CA ARG A 14 -21.13 15.80 3.06
C ARG A 14 -21.01 14.36 2.59
N GLY A 15 -20.13 13.58 3.22
CA GLY A 15 -20.01 12.15 3.05
C GLY A 15 -21.17 11.38 3.68
N GLU A 16 -20.92 10.19 4.13
CA GLU A 16 -21.92 9.28 4.66
C GLU A 16 -21.58 8.88 6.10
N LEU A 17 -22.59 8.78 6.97
CA LEU A 17 -22.46 8.17 8.28
C LEU A 17 -23.19 6.84 8.28
N ILE A 18 -22.45 5.74 8.40
CA ILE A 18 -22.99 4.37 8.52
C ILE A 18 -22.95 4.00 9.99
N THR A 19 -24.11 3.67 10.57
CA THR A 19 -24.26 3.32 11.98
C THR A 19 -24.65 1.87 12.16
N ARG A 20 -24.68 1.38 13.40
CA ARG A 20 -25.16 0.01 13.73
C ARG A 20 -26.59 -0.25 13.29
N ASP A 21 -27.40 0.79 13.10
CA ASP A 21 -28.78 0.67 12.63
C ASP A 21 -28.85 0.33 11.13
N ASP A 22 -27.82 0.70 10.37
CA ASP A 22 -27.69 0.41 8.93
C ASP A 22 -27.09 -0.98 8.71
N LYS A 23 -27.72 -2.03 9.22
CA LYS A 23 -27.19 -3.39 9.42
C LYS A 23 -26.31 -3.93 8.30
N ASP A 24 -26.79 -3.88 7.06
CA ASP A 24 -26.05 -4.43 5.91
C ASP A 24 -24.86 -3.56 5.54
N ALA A 25 -25.05 -2.23 5.46
CA ALA A 25 -23.98 -1.29 5.17
C ALA A 25 -22.92 -1.29 6.28
N PHE A 26 -23.33 -1.38 7.55
CA PHE A 26 -22.41 -1.47 8.68
C PHE A 26 -21.58 -2.76 8.64
N THR A 27 -22.21 -3.89 8.35
CA THR A 27 -21.52 -5.17 8.22
C THR A 27 -20.54 -5.14 7.05
N ALA A 28 -20.95 -4.62 5.89
CA ALA A 28 -20.08 -4.47 4.74
C ALA A 28 -18.88 -3.56 5.03
N ALA A 29 -19.10 -2.41 5.69
CA ALA A 29 -18.05 -1.49 6.08
C ALA A 29 -17.07 -2.14 7.08
N ARG A 30 -17.58 -2.87 8.07
CA ARG A 30 -16.79 -3.55 9.09
C ARG A 30 -15.93 -4.66 8.51
N LEU A 31 -16.49 -5.50 7.64
CA LEU A 31 -15.80 -6.65 7.06
C LEU A 31 -14.92 -6.30 5.84
N ARG A 32 -14.95 -5.04 5.38
CA ARG A 32 -14.09 -4.60 4.27
C ARG A 32 -12.62 -4.71 4.67
N GLY A 33 -11.85 -5.44 3.91
CA GLY A 33 -10.42 -5.66 4.12
C GLY A 33 -10.05 -7.10 3.82
N TRP A 34 -8.77 -7.40 3.96
CA TRP A 34 -8.28 -8.74 3.65
C TRP A 34 -8.62 -9.74 4.76
N ASN A 35 -8.32 -9.41 6.01
CA ASN A 35 -8.55 -10.34 7.12
C ASN A 35 -9.96 -10.19 7.70
N ARG A 36 -10.86 -11.06 7.23
CA ARG A 36 -12.26 -11.07 7.63
C ARG A 36 -12.45 -11.34 9.13
N ASP A 37 -11.70 -12.28 9.68
CA ASP A 37 -11.89 -12.69 11.08
C ASP A 37 -11.52 -11.58 12.05
N LEU A 38 -10.34 -10.98 11.88
CA LEU A 38 -9.92 -9.84 12.71
C LEU A 38 -10.85 -8.64 12.55
N ASN A 39 -11.30 -8.35 11.32
CA ASN A 39 -12.25 -7.26 11.08
C ASN A 39 -13.59 -7.51 11.78
N SER A 40 -14.02 -8.76 11.90
CA SER A 40 -15.27 -9.13 12.57
C SER A 40 -15.24 -8.93 14.10
N ARG A 41 -14.06 -8.83 14.69
CA ARG A 41 -13.90 -8.66 16.15
C ARG A 41 -14.15 -7.23 16.60
N ALA A 42 -13.87 -6.23 15.77
CA ALA A 42 -14.10 -4.83 16.11
C ALA A 42 -15.58 -4.45 16.01
N ASN A 43 -16.06 -3.65 16.95
CA ASN A 43 -17.45 -3.19 17.03
C ASN A 43 -17.55 -1.66 17.22
N PRO A 44 -17.19 -0.85 16.20
CA PRO A 44 -17.26 0.60 16.27
C PRO A 44 -18.71 1.10 16.43
N LEU A 45 -18.90 2.35 16.85
CA LEU A 45 -20.21 3.01 16.86
C LEU A 45 -20.72 3.28 15.45
N GLY A 46 -19.81 3.62 14.53
CA GLY A 46 -20.15 3.89 13.13
C GLY A 46 -18.94 4.26 12.31
N PHE A 47 -19.18 4.43 11.00
CA PHE A 47 -18.19 4.82 10.01
C PHE A 47 -18.58 6.17 9.42
N ALA A 48 -17.77 7.19 9.64
CA ALA A 48 -17.83 8.44 8.92
C ALA A 48 -17.04 8.28 7.61
N VAL A 49 -17.73 7.89 6.52
CA VAL A 49 -17.15 7.76 5.18
C VAL A 49 -17.05 9.16 4.59
N VAL A 50 -15.88 9.77 4.76
CA VAL A 50 -15.67 11.18 4.47
C VAL A 50 -15.46 11.42 2.97
N SER A 51 -15.98 12.59 2.49
CA SER A 51 -15.81 13.04 1.11
C SER A 51 -14.74 14.13 0.96
N GLY A 52 -14.14 14.59 2.06
CA GLY A 52 -13.10 15.60 2.06
C GLY A 52 -12.69 16.04 3.46
N VAL A 53 -11.72 16.95 3.50
CA VAL A 53 -11.09 17.44 4.74
C VAL A 53 -12.10 18.04 5.74
N ARG A 54 -13.14 18.72 5.23
CA ARG A 54 -14.17 19.32 6.10
C ARG A 54 -14.91 18.25 6.93
N ASP A 55 -15.22 17.11 6.33
CA ASP A 55 -15.90 16.02 7.06
C ASP A 55 -15.02 15.46 8.17
N ILE A 56 -13.70 15.36 7.92
CA ILE A 56 -12.71 14.92 8.92
C ILE A 56 -12.72 15.88 10.12
N VAL A 57 -12.60 17.19 9.87
CA VAL A 57 -12.64 18.22 10.91
C VAL A 57 -13.95 18.15 11.69
N THR A 58 -15.09 18.07 10.99
CA THR A 58 -16.41 17.97 11.60
C THR A 58 -16.53 16.74 12.50
N THR A 59 -16.03 15.59 12.06
CA THR A 59 -16.04 14.34 12.83
C THR A 59 -15.14 14.46 14.08
N ILE A 60 -13.93 15.01 13.94
CA ILE A 60 -13.01 15.22 15.07
C ILE A 60 -13.65 16.13 16.12
N ASP A 61 -14.21 17.28 15.70
CA ASP A 61 -14.82 18.24 16.62
C ASP A 61 -16.02 17.65 17.35
N TYR A 62 -16.87 16.93 16.61
CA TYR A 62 -18.01 16.23 17.19
C TYR A 62 -17.57 15.18 18.23
N CYS A 63 -16.68 14.27 17.83
CA CYS A 63 -16.21 13.19 18.72
C CYS A 63 -15.50 13.75 19.95
N ARG A 64 -14.68 14.79 19.80
CA ARG A 64 -14.02 15.48 20.92
C ARG A 64 -15.04 16.07 21.89
N SER A 65 -16.10 16.74 21.38
CA SER A 65 -17.15 17.34 22.23
C SER A 65 -17.93 16.31 23.04
N LYS A 66 -18.10 15.10 22.48
CA LYS A 66 -18.83 13.97 23.09
C LYS A 66 -17.93 12.98 23.79
N LYS A 67 -16.59 13.17 23.77
CA LYS A 67 -15.57 12.26 24.31
C LYS A 67 -15.67 10.84 23.70
N ILE A 68 -16.00 10.76 22.41
CA ILE A 68 -16.04 9.52 21.63
C ILE A 68 -14.67 9.25 21.07
N PRO A 69 -14.10 8.04 21.22
CA PRO A 69 -12.85 7.66 20.57
C PRO A 69 -12.95 7.70 19.04
N ILE A 70 -11.82 7.96 18.38
CA ILE A 70 -11.72 7.96 16.92
C ILE A 70 -10.72 6.90 16.51
N ALA A 71 -11.05 6.12 15.49
CA ALA A 71 -10.12 5.32 14.71
C ALA A 71 -10.07 5.84 13.28
N VAL A 72 -8.99 5.58 12.55
CA VAL A 72 -8.80 6.08 11.19
C VAL A 72 -8.47 4.93 10.26
N ARG A 73 -9.12 4.90 9.11
CA ARG A 73 -8.91 3.90 8.08
C ARG A 73 -8.73 4.57 6.72
N GLY A 74 -7.61 4.29 6.04
CA GLY A 74 -7.37 4.69 4.64
C GLY A 74 -8.20 3.84 3.69
N LYS A 75 -7.58 3.13 2.73
CA LYS A 75 -8.29 2.18 1.84
C LYS A 75 -8.96 1.04 2.61
N GLY A 76 -8.40 0.66 3.77
CA GLY A 76 -8.95 -0.38 4.63
C GLY A 76 -8.65 -1.80 4.15
N ALA A 77 -7.63 -1.99 3.30
CA ALA A 77 -7.33 -3.30 2.74
C ALA A 77 -6.64 -4.23 3.74
N HIS A 78 -5.56 -3.79 4.38
CA HIS A 78 -4.63 -4.67 5.07
C HIS A 78 -4.88 -4.79 6.58
N SER A 79 -4.87 -3.68 7.31
CA SER A 79 -4.83 -3.70 8.77
C SER A 79 -6.22 -3.63 9.41
N PRO A 80 -6.54 -4.51 10.37
CA PRO A 80 -7.76 -4.40 11.18
C PRO A 80 -7.69 -3.24 12.19
N TYR A 81 -6.50 -2.73 12.49
CA TYR A 81 -6.29 -1.69 13.51
C TYR A 81 -6.84 -0.30 13.14
N GLY A 82 -7.33 -0.12 11.92
CA GLY A 82 -8.09 1.07 11.54
C GLY A 82 -9.50 1.15 12.13
N MET A 83 -9.85 0.24 13.06
CA MET A 83 -11.13 0.20 13.77
C MET A 83 -10.87 -0.04 15.26
N ALA A 84 -11.80 0.44 16.11
CA ALA A 84 -11.79 0.18 17.54
C ALA A 84 -13.23 0.11 18.06
N ASP A 85 -13.41 -0.62 19.15
CA ASP A 85 -14.71 -0.73 19.83
C ASP A 85 -15.17 0.64 20.32
N ASP A 86 -16.45 0.91 20.18
CA ASP A 86 -17.12 2.13 20.61
C ASP A 86 -16.48 3.45 20.07
N ALA A 87 -15.69 3.36 19.03
CA ALA A 87 -15.12 4.50 18.30
C ALA A 87 -15.96 4.87 17.07
N VAL A 88 -15.82 6.11 16.61
CA VAL A 88 -16.17 6.49 15.24
C VAL A 88 -14.96 6.25 14.35
N VAL A 89 -15.14 5.48 13.29
CA VAL A 89 -14.10 5.24 12.28
C VAL A 89 -14.19 6.35 11.23
N ILE A 90 -13.18 7.19 11.11
CA ILE A 90 -13.01 8.09 9.98
C ILE A 90 -12.47 7.27 8.82
N ASP A 91 -13.30 7.08 7.79
CA ASP A 91 -13.01 6.24 6.64
C ASP A 91 -12.73 7.07 5.41
N LEU A 92 -11.47 7.03 4.97
CA LEU A 92 -10.96 7.86 3.88
C LEU A 92 -11.16 7.22 2.49
N MET A 93 -11.85 6.10 2.39
CA MET A 93 -11.95 5.29 1.17
C MET A 93 -12.44 6.04 -0.08
N LYS A 94 -13.18 7.14 0.09
CA LYS A 94 -13.66 7.97 -1.03
C LYS A 94 -12.70 9.08 -1.43
N MET A 95 -11.61 9.27 -0.70
CA MET A 95 -10.57 10.25 -0.99
C MET A 95 -9.42 9.58 -1.77
N THR A 96 -9.65 9.24 -3.03
CA THR A 96 -8.73 8.43 -3.86
C THR A 96 -8.07 9.20 -5.00
N ALA A 97 -8.30 10.52 -5.11
CA ALA A 97 -7.74 11.28 -6.20
C ALA A 97 -6.19 11.26 -6.18
N VAL A 98 -5.62 11.06 -7.36
CA VAL A 98 -4.19 11.17 -7.64
C VAL A 98 -4.03 12.21 -8.75
N ARG A 99 -3.22 13.23 -8.51
CA ARG A 99 -2.87 14.26 -9.49
C ARG A 99 -1.37 14.28 -9.70
N VAL A 100 -0.94 14.11 -10.93
CA VAL A 100 0.48 14.13 -11.32
C VAL A 100 0.84 15.52 -11.88
N ASP A 101 1.97 16.03 -11.45
CA ASP A 101 2.67 17.16 -12.04
C ASP A 101 3.94 16.62 -12.70
N PRO A 102 3.92 16.35 -14.01
CA PRO A 102 5.04 15.71 -14.69
C PRO A 102 6.25 16.62 -14.83
N GLU A 103 6.07 17.95 -14.84
CA GLU A 103 7.17 18.92 -14.97
C GLU A 103 7.99 18.94 -13.67
N GLN A 104 7.31 18.95 -12.52
CA GLN A 104 7.95 18.92 -11.21
C GLN A 104 8.28 17.50 -10.74
N LYS A 105 7.78 16.47 -11.44
CA LYS A 105 7.85 15.06 -11.05
C LYS A 105 7.31 14.85 -9.64
N LEU A 106 6.11 15.36 -9.40
CA LEU A 106 5.39 15.23 -8.14
C LEU A 106 4.03 14.57 -8.37
N ALA A 107 3.62 13.74 -7.42
CA ALA A 107 2.25 13.27 -7.29
C ALA A 107 1.62 13.81 -6.01
N PHE A 108 0.36 14.23 -6.10
CA PHE A 108 -0.49 14.61 -4.99
C PHE A 108 -1.53 13.51 -4.82
N ILE A 109 -1.42 12.77 -3.73
CA ILE A 109 -2.11 11.49 -3.53
C ILE A 109 -3.00 11.60 -2.30
N GLN A 110 -4.30 11.47 -2.48
CA GLN A 110 -5.23 11.43 -1.36
C GLN A 110 -5.12 10.12 -0.58
N ALA A 111 -5.35 10.19 0.74
CA ALA A 111 -5.04 9.12 1.69
C ALA A 111 -5.91 7.85 1.57
N GLY A 112 -6.98 7.88 0.80
CA GLY A 112 -7.79 6.71 0.46
C GLY A 112 -7.34 5.99 -0.82
N ALA A 113 -6.37 6.52 -1.56
CA ALA A 113 -5.83 5.88 -2.75
C ALA A 113 -5.05 4.59 -2.41
N ASP A 114 -4.97 3.69 -3.38
CA ASP A 114 -4.11 2.50 -3.34
C ASP A 114 -2.98 2.58 -4.37
N GLY A 115 -2.14 1.54 -4.39
CA GLY A 115 -1.02 1.47 -5.32
C GLY A 115 -1.46 1.50 -6.79
N GLY A 116 -2.56 0.81 -7.11
CA GLY A 116 -3.11 0.77 -8.46
C GLY A 116 -3.61 2.12 -8.94
N ASP A 117 -4.30 2.89 -8.07
CA ASP A 117 -4.74 4.26 -8.38
C ASP A 117 -3.52 5.15 -8.74
N ILE A 118 -2.41 5.01 -7.99
CA ILE A 118 -1.18 5.78 -8.20
C ILE A 118 -0.49 5.38 -9.49
N ASP A 119 -0.29 4.09 -9.69
CA ASP A 119 0.42 3.55 -10.86
C ASP A 119 -0.33 3.85 -12.15
N HIS A 120 -1.67 3.85 -12.11
CA HIS A 120 -2.51 4.21 -13.26
C HIS A 120 -2.24 5.65 -13.74
N GLU A 121 -2.18 6.60 -12.81
CA GLU A 121 -1.99 8.01 -13.14
C GLU A 121 -0.52 8.34 -13.48
N THR A 122 0.44 7.75 -12.76
CA THR A 122 1.86 8.04 -12.98
C THR A 122 2.38 7.43 -14.29
N ALA A 123 1.89 6.26 -14.68
CA ALA A 123 2.26 5.59 -15.92
C ALA A 123 1.92 6.40 -17.19
N LEU A 124 0.90 7.28 -17.14
CA LEU A 124 0.57 8.18 -18.25
C LEU A 124 1.73 9.11 -18.63
N HIS A 125 2.68 9.30 -17.74
CA HIS A 125 3.79 10.25 -17.87
C HIS A 125 5.16 9.54 -17.83
N ASP A 126 5.20 8.23 -17.97
CA ASP A 126 6.41 7.42 -17.78
C ASP A 126 7.11 7.71 -16.43
N LEU A 127 6.32 7.98 -15.40
CA LEU A 127 6.78 8.27 -14.04
C LEU A 127 6.37 7.16 -13.07
N VAL A 128 7.12 7.04 -11.98
CA VAL A 128 6.86 6.01 -10.96
C VAL A 128 7.30 6.48 -9.58
N CYS A 129 6.68 5.92 -8.55
CA CYS A 129 7.19 5.90 -7.17
C CYS A 129 7.02 4.51 -6.57
N VAL A 130 7.59 4.30 -5.39
CA VAL A 130 7.37 3.06 -4.65
C VAL A 130 5.99 3.12 -4.00
N THR A 131 5.19 2.07 -4.22
CA THR A 131 3.90 1.86 -3.54
C THR A 131 3.98 0.64 -2.61
N GLY A 132 3.10 -0.33 -2.70
CA GLY A 132 3.25 -1.63 -2.02
C GLY A 132 3.70 -2.71 -2.99
N SER A 133 3.50 -3.97 -2.65
CA SER A 133 3.72 -5.11 -3.55
C SER A 133 2.42 -5.68 -4.13
N VAL A 134 1.26 -5.15 -3.73
CA VAL A 134 -0.07 -5.55 -4.18
C VAL A 134 -0.82 -4.28 -4.55
N SER A 135 -1.42 -4.22 -5.74
CA SER A 135 -1.95 -2.97 -6.30
C SER A 135 -3.04 -2.34 -5.43
N HIS A 136 -3.92 -3.14 -4.86
CA HIS A 136 -5.03 -2.69 -4.01
C HIS A 136 -4.64 -2.45 -2.53
N THR A 137 -3.34 -2.43 -2.20
CA THR A 137 -2.88 -2.01 -0.86
C THR A 137 -3.03 -0.50 -0.69
N GLY A 138 -3.72 -0.08 0.38
CA GLY A 138 -3.90 1.34 0.66
C GLY A 138 -2.58 2.07 0.91
N PHE A 139 -2.36 3.16 0.16
CA PHE A 139 -1.09 3.89 0.18
C PHE A 139 -0.79 4.51 1.54
N ALA A 140 -1.79 5.13 2.19
CA ALA A 140 -1.57 5.87 3.44
C ALA A 140 -0.97 4.99 4.55
N GLY A 141 -1.49 3.76 4.75
CA GLY A 141 -0.96 2.85 5.76
C GLY A 141 0.47 2.42 5.48
N VAL A 142 0.79 2.14 4.23
CA VAL A 142 2.14 1.79 3.78
C VAL A 142 3.09 2.97 3.98
N ALA A 143 2.72 4.14 3.51
CA ALA A 143 3.54 5.35 3.54
C ALA A 143 3.85 5.84 4.97
N LEU A 144 2.84 5.83 5.85
CA LEU A 144 3.01 6.28 7.25
C LEU A 144 3.81 5.29 8.10
N GLY A 145 3.88 4.01 7.70
CA GLY A 145 4.68 2.97 8.35
C GLY A 145 6.08 2.78 7.74
N GLY A 146 6.47 3.61 6.76
CA GLY A 146 7.75 3.50 6.04
C GLY A 146 7.58 2.88 4.65
N GLY A 147 7.04 1.69 4.56
CA GLY A 147 6.61 1.01 3.34
C GLY A 147 7.72 0.45 2.46
N LEU A 148 7.49 -0.76 1.95
CA LEU A 148 8.35 -1.43 0.97
C LEU A 148 7.49 -1.92 -0.20
N GLY A 149 8.08 -1.96 -1.40
CA GLY A 149 7.44 -2.45 -2.61
C GLY A 149 8.45 -2.99 -3.62
N HIS A 150 7.97 -3.32 -4.80
CA HIS A 150 8.78 -3.94 -5.85
C HIS A 150 10.00 -3.12 -6.27
N LEU A 151 9.89 -1.79 -6.22
CA LEU A 151 10.96 -0.87 -6.63
C LEU A 151 11.81 -0.36 -5.47
N SER A 152 11.62 -0.88 -4.25
CA SER A 152 12.35 -0.37 -3.07
C SER A 152 13.86 -0.55 -3.14
N ARG A 153 14.34 -1.55 -3.85
CA ARG A 153 15.77 -1.73 -4.07
C ARG A 153 16.37 -0.55 -4.84
N TRP A 154 15.63 -0.06 -5.82
CA TRP A 154 16.05 1.06 -6.68
C TRP A 154 15.77 2.43 -6.04
N LEU A 155 14.58 2.61 -5.46
CA LEU A 155 14.08 3.93 -5.08
C LEU A 155 14.02 4.18 -3.56
N GLY A 156 14.40 3.19 -2.74
CA GLY A 156 14.27 3.28 -1.29
C GLY A 156 12.90 2.84 -0.78
N ALA A 157 12.59 3.15 0.47
CA ALA A 157 11.28 2.93 1.05
C ALA A 157 10.25 3.93 0.48
N VAL A 158 8.96 3.62 0.60
CA VAL A 158 7.88 4.54 0.18
C VAL A 158 8.05 5.92 0.79
N VAL A 159 8.38 5.96 2.08
CA VAL A 159 8.56 7.19 2.85
C VAL A 159 9.73 8.06 2.34
N ASP A 160 10.72 7.48 1.66
CA ASP A 160 11.87 8.23 1.14
C ASP A 160 11.49 9.11 -0.06
N SER A 161 10.40 8.81 -0.73
CA SER A 161 9.85 9.60 -1.82
C SER A 161 8.90 10.70 -1.36
N ILE A 162 8.44 10.70 -0.10
CA ILE A 162 7.49 11.70 0.41
C ILE A 162 8.24 13.00 0.70
N VAL A 163 7.73 14.11 0.16
CA VAL A 163 8.26 15.46 0.34
C VAL A 163 7.33 16.40 1.09
N GLY A 164 6.09 15.98 1.35
CA GLY A 164 5.14 16.75 2.11
C GLY A 164 3.86 16.00 2.43
N TYR A 165 3.13 16.54 3.40
CA TYR A 165 1.83 16.04 3.85
C TYR A 165 0.86 17.20 4.02
N GLU A 166 -0.41 16.98 3.69
CA GLU A 166 -1.51 17.73 4.28
C GLU A 166 -2.20 16.82 5.29
N MET A 167 -2.47 17.33 6.49
CA MET A 167 -3.07 16.53 7.55
C MET A 167 -3.98 17.35 8.46
N VAL A 168 -4.90 16.67 9.13
CA VAL A 168 -5.74 17.22 10.19
C VAL A 168 -5.22 16.75 11.55
N THR A 169 -4.87 17.68 12.42
CA THR A 169 -4.42 17.38 13.78
C THR A 169 -5.58 16.99 14.68
N ALA A 170 -5.30 16.42 15.85
CA ALA A 170 -6.31 16.12 16.89
C ALA A 170 -7.12 17.36 17.35
N ALA A 171 -6.57 18.56 17.17
CA ALA A 171 -7.27 19.83 17.44
C ALA A 171 -8.22 20.27 16.30
N GLY A 172 -8.34 19.47 15.23
CA GLY A 172 -9.15 19.82 14.05
C GLY A 172 -8.50 20.87 13.13
N LYS A 173 -7.20 21.16 13.30
CA LYS A 173 -6.48 22.10 12.44
C LYS A 173 -5.91 21.40 11.22
N VAL A 174 -6.13 21.96 10.03
CA VAL A 174 -5.48 21.54 8.80
C VAL A 174 -4.10 22.18 8.74
N VAL A 175 -3.07 21.36 8.56
CA VAL A 175 -1.68 21.79 8.49
C VAL A 175 -0.97 21.13 7.30
N ARG A 176 0.00 21.85 6.73
CA ARG A 176 0.92 21.32 5.73
C ARG A 176 2.29 21.15 6.37
N VAL A 177 2.85 19.96 6.20
CA VAL A 177 4.11 19.54 6.83
C VAL A 177 5.10 19.18 5.73
N THR A 178 6.22 19.87 5.73
CA THR A 178 7.37 19.60 4.87
C THR A 178 8.64 19.71 5.71
N GLU A 179 9.76 19.24 5.19
CA GLU A 179 11.06 19.41 5.86
C GLU A 179 11.39 20.89 6.12
N ALA A 180 10.93 21.81 5.24
CA ALA A 180 11.18 23.25 5.39
C ALA A 180 10.23 23.94 6.39
N THR A 181 9.00 23.46 6.56
CA THR A 181 7.98 24.12 7.41
C THR A 181 7.95 23.62 8.83
N ASP A 182 8.16 22.31 9.02
CA ASP A 182 8.19 21.65 10.34
C ASP A 182 9.07 20.39 10.25
N PRO A 183 10.41 20.54 10.34
CA PRO A 183 11.35 19.43 10.14
C PRO A 183 11.20 18.31 11.17
N GLU A 184 10.88 18.64 12.41
CA GLU A 184 10.70 17.64 13.48
C GLU A 184 9.47 16.78 13.27
N LEU A 185 8.33 17.41 12.94
CA LEU A 185 7.11 16.69 12.63
C LEU A 185 7.28 15.89 11.32
N PHE A 186 7.90 16.49 10.30
CA PHE A 186 8.18 15.81 9.03
C PHE A 186 9.01 14.54 9.24
N TRP A 187 10.06 14.63 10.05
CA TRP A 187 10.88 13.49 10.43
C TRP A 187 10.07 12.43 11.20
N GLY A 188 9.30 12.84 12.21
CA GLY A 188 8.50 11.95 13.04
C GLY A 188 7.41 11.20 12.26
N MET A 189 6.87 11.81 11.20
CA MET A 189 5.87 11.19 10.32
C MET A 189 6.44 10.10 9.41
N ARG A 190 7.74 10.05 9.22
CA ARG A 190 8.43 9.09 8.38
C ARG A 190 8.63 7.75 9.10
N GLY A 191 7.57 6.95 9.18
CA GLY A 191 7.57 5.63 9.82
C GLY A 191 6.65 5.50 11.05
N ASN A 192 6.23 6.65 11.63
CA ASN A 192 5.24 6.68 12.73
C ASN A 192 4.14 7.73 12.49
N GLY A 193 3.84 8.02 11.24
CA GLY A 193 2.97 9.14 10.84
C GLY A 193 1.54 9.04 11.36
N ALA A 194 1.04 7.83 11.58
CA ALA A 194 -0.31 7.61 12.12
C ALA A 194 -0.51 8.16 13.55
N SER A 195 0.56 8.44 14.29
CA SER A 195 0.50 8.94 15.65
C SER A 195 0.30 10.46 15.76
N PHE A 196 0.46 11.23 14.67
CA PHE A 196 0.45 12.69 14.71
C PHE A 196 -0.84 13.34 14.22
N GLY A 197 -1.70 12.60 13.53
CA GLY A 197 -2.96 13.11 13.00
C GLY A 197 -3.45 12.30 11.80
N ILE A 198 -4.42 12.85 11.09
CA ILE A 198 -5.05 12.21 9.92
C ILE A 198 -4.48 12.88 8.67
N VAL A 199 -3.61 12.16 7.95
CA VAL A 199 -3.12 12.64 6.65
C VAL A 199 -4.26 12.58 5.63
N THR A 200 -4.43 13.67 4.89
CA THR A 200 -5.45 13.83 3.86
C THR A 200 -4.85 13.74 2.46
N GLU A 201 -3.61 14.23 2.30
CA GLU A 201 -2.88 14.20 1.03
C GLU A 201 -1.37 14.03 1.29
N PHE A 202 -0.74 13.21 0.46
CA PHE A 202 0.72 13.04 0.38
C PHE A 202 1.24 13.76 -0.86
N VAL A 203 2.37 14.45 -0.72
CA VAL A 203 3.15 14.95 -1.85
C VAL A 203 4.36 14.04 -2.04
N VAL A 204 4.42 13.37 -3.17
CA VAL A 204 5.40 12.30 -3.44
C VAL A 204 6.25 12.66 -4.65
N ARG A 205 7.57 12.54 -4.51
CA ARG A 205 8.51 12.70 -5.63
C ARG A 205 8.48 11.47 -6.53
N LEU A 206 8.31 11.70 -7.81
CA LEU A 206 8.33 10.68 -8.85
C LEU A 206 9.72 10.56 -9.49
N ARG A 207 9.97 9.42 -10.12
CA ARG A 207 11.16 9.13 -10.92
C ARG A 207 10.76 8.73 -12.34
N ASP A 208 11.64 9.03 -13.29
CA ASP A 208 11.46 8.54 -14.66
C ASP A 208 11.51 7.01 -14.66
N MET A 209 10.53 6.41 -15.28
CA MET A 209 10.49 4.97 -15.51
C MET A 209 11.14 4.68 -16.86
N PRO A 210 12.28 3.99 -16.89
CA PRO A 210 12.98 3.72 -18.15
C PRO A 210 12.18 2.73 -19.03
N ASN A 211 12.51 2.71 -20.33
CA ASN A 211 11.95 1.77 -21.32
C ASN A 211 10.42 1.81 -21.43
N GLY A 212 9.79 2.99 -21.28
CA GLY A 212 8.33 3.13 -21.35
C GLY A 212 7.60 2.29 -20.30
N GLY A 213 8.20 2.13 -19.12
CA GLY A 213 7.60 1.37 -18.04
C GLY A 213 7.68 -0.15 -18.13
N ILE A 214 8.41 -0.69 -19.11
CA ILE A 214 8.53 -2.14 -19.31
C ILE A 214 9.60 -2.71 -18.35
N ILE A 215 9.18 -3.71 -17.59
CA ILE A 215 10.03 -4.50 -16.70
C ILE A 215 10.19 -5.91 -17.26
N ARG A 216 11.42 -6.43 -17.23
CA ARG A 216 11.65 -7.85 -17.47
C ARG A 216 11.50 -8.61 -16.15
N SER A 217 10.71 -9.67 -16.20
CA SER A 217 10.55 -10.64 -15.12
C SER A 217 10.71 -12.05 -15.68
N ALA A 218 11.26 -12.95 -14.89
CA ALA A 218 11.38 -14.36 -15.25
C ALA A 218 11.14 -15.22 -14.00
N PRO A 219 9.89 -15.49 -13.60
CA PRO A 219 9.63 -16.47 -12.56
C PRO A 219 10.31 -17.79 -12.88
N ILE A 220 11.20 -18.24 -11.99
CA ILE A 220 11.97 -19.48 -12.13
C ILE A 220 11.64 -20.32 -10.90
N LEU A 221 11.05 -21.50 -11.13
CA LEU A 221 10.55 -22.37 -10.06
C LEU A 221 11.21 -23.73 -10.11
N TRP A 222 11.47 -24.29 -8.94
CA TRP A 222 12.02 -25.62 -8.72
C TRP A 222 11.14 -26.41 -7.75
N PRO A 223 11.27 -27.76 -7.74
CA PRO A 223 10.67 -28.58 -6.69
C PRO A 223 11.09 -28.08 -5.30
N VAL A 224 10.19 -28.16 -4.32
CA VAL A 224 10.43 -27.63 -2.96
C VAL A 224 11.59 -28.29 -2.24
N ASP A 225 11.96 -29.52 -2.59
CA ASP A 225 13.13 -30.22 -2.03
C ASP A 225 14.45 -29.52 -2.37
N GLN A 226 14.50 -28.71 -3.43
CA GLN A 226 15.63 -27.85 -3.77
C GLN A 226 15.61 -26.49 -3.05
N ALA A 227 14.61 -26.18 -2.25
CA ALA A 227 14.43 -24.85 -1.63
C ALA A 227 15.68 -24.39 -0.85
N ARG A 228 16.35 -25.30 -0.12
CA ARG A 228 17.57 -24.97 0.63
C ARG A 228 18.71 -24.53 -0.29
N GLN A 229 18.90 -25.21 -1.39
CA GLN A 229 19.93 -24.88 -2.39
C GLN A 229 19.62 -23.55 -3.07
N VAL A 230 18.39 -23.39 -3.57
CA VAL A 230 17.92 -22.17 -4.23
C VAL A 230 18.04 -20.97 -3.30
N MET A 231 17.62 -21.09 -2.04
CA MET A 231 17.73 -20.04 -1.03
C MET A 231 19.21 -19.68 -0.76
N ALA A 232 20.10 -20.67 -0.62
CA ALA A 232 21.51 -20.39 -0.40
C ALA A 232 22.15 -19.65 -1.58
N SER A 233 21.83 -20.05 -2.81
CA SER A 233 22.28 -19.38 -4.03
C SER A 233 21.70 -17.93 -4.12
N TRP A 234 20.42 -17.78 -3.81
CA TRP A 234 19.76 -16.45 -3.75
C TRP A 234 20.42 -15.55 -2.70
N MET A 235 20.67 -16.04 -1.48
CA MET A 235 21.37 -15.28 -0.44
C MET A 235 22.77 -14.85 -0.89
N GLY A 236 23.52 -15.76 -1.52
CA GLY A 236 24.82 -15.43 -2.11
C GLY A 236 24.72 -14.34 -3.18
N ARG A 237 23.69 -14.40 -4.03
CA ARG A 237 23.46 -13.41 -5.10
C ARG A 237 23.09 -12.03 -4.54
N ILE A 238 22.18 -11.98 -3.56
CA ILE A 238 21.77 -10.70 -2.97
C ILE A 238 22.85 -10.02 -2.11
N ALA A 239 23.83 -10.81 -1.63
CA ALA A 239 24.97 -10.29 -0.85
C ALA A 239 26.07 -9.69 -1.73
N ARG A 240 26.03 -9.85 -3.04
CA ARG A 240 27.07 -9.33 -3.95
C ARG A 240 27.08 -7.80 -3.98
N ALA A 241 28.27 -7.22 -3.90
CA ALA A 241 28.46 -5.77 -3.93
C ALA A 241 28.26 -5.15 -5.33
N ASP A 242 28.42 -5.95 -6.39
CA ASP A 242 28.29 -5.54 -7.80
C ASP A 242 26.87 -5.62 -8.34
N ARG A 243 25.88 -5.99 -7.49
CA ARG A 243 24.49 -6.08 -7.89
C ARG A 243 23.90 -4.70 -8.14
N LYS A 244 23.21 -4.52 -9.28
CA LYS A 244 22.57 -3.26 -9.64
C LYS A 244 21.37 -2.98 -8.73
N ASP A 245 21.14 -1.71 -8.42
CA ASP A 245 19.99 -1.30 -7.62
C ASP A 245 18.66 -1.49 -8.37
N THR A 246 18.71 -1.43 -9.70
CA THR A 246 17.56 -1.68 -10.59
C THR A 246 17.13 -3.15 -10.68
N GLU A 247 17.83 -4.04 -9.99
CA GLU A 247 17.54 -5.47 -9.96
C GLU A 247 16.97 -5.88 -8.60
N THR A 248 15.70 -6.24 -8.56
CA THR A 248 15.07 -6.89 -7.42
C THR A 248 14.91 -8.38 -7.71
N VAL A 249 15.38 -9.26 -6.82
CA VAL A 249 15.16 -10.70 -6.92
C VAL A 249 14.46 -11.17 -5.65
N GLN A 250 13.22 -11.57 -5.79
CA GLN A 250 12.42 -12.10 -4.69
C GLN A 250 12.62 -13.62 -4.61
N PHE A 251 12.81 -14.17 -3.40
CA PHE A 251 12.70 -15.60 -3.16
C PHE A 251 11.27 -15.93 -2.76
N VAL A 252 10.69 -16.99 -3.33
CA VAL A 252 9.31 -17.39 -3.08
C VAL A 252 9.21 -18.87 -2.70
N LEU A 253 8.29 -19.17 -1.78
CA LEU A 253 7.76 -20.50 -1.51
C LEU A 253 6.27 -20.45 -1.76
N MET A 254 5.77 -21.28 -2.66
CA MET A 254 4.36 -21.25 -3.06
C MET A 254 3.89 -22.62 -3.52
N HIS A 255 2.61 -22.73 -3.87
CA HIS A 255 2.10 -23.87 -4.61
C HIS A 255 1.99 -23.49 -6.10
N SER A 256 2.39 -24.42 -6.95
CA SER A 256 2.13 -24.32 -8.39
C SER A 256 0.63 -24.42 -8.67
N PRO A 257 0.15 -24.05 -9.89
CA PRO A 257 -1.27 -24.11 -10.22
C PRO A 257 -1.92 -25.49 -10.05
N ASP A 258 -1.13 -26.57 -10.16
CA ASP A 258 -1.54 -27.95 -9.94
C ASP A 258 -1.39 -28.41 -8.48
N GLY A 259 -1.08 -27.47 -7.55
CA GLY A 259 -1.08 -27.69 -6.11
C GLY A 259 0.20 -28.27 -5.53
N HIS A 260 1.27 -28.45 -6.32
CA HIS A 260 2.55 -28.93 -5.80
C HIS A 260 3.36 -27.81 -5.14
N PRO A 261 4.00 -28.08 -3.97
CA PRO A 261 4.86 -27.07 -3.33
C PRO A 261 6.13 -26.86 -4.16
N VAL A 262 6.45 -25.59 -4.41
CA VAL A 262 7.62 -25.16 -5.18
C VAL A 262 8.37 -24.06 -4.44
N SER A 263 9.67 -23.95 -4.74
CA SER A 263 10.52 -22.82 -4.37
C SER A 263 10.96 -22.09 -5.62
N GLY A 264 11.24 -20.81 -5.52
CA GLY A 264 11.68 -20.10 -6.69
C GLY A 264 12.26 -18.72 -6.43
N VAL A 265 12.65 -18.09 -7.53
CA VAL A 265 13.04 -16.69 -7.58
C VAL A 265 12.24 -15.95 -8.65
N VAL A 266 11.89 -14.71 -8.33
CA VAL A 266 11.19 -13.81 -9.26
C VAL A 266 12.04 -12.55 -9.39
N PRO A 267 12.85 -12.45 -10.45
CA PRO A 267 13.56 -11.22 -10.78
C PRO A 267 12.61 -10.16 -11.34
N LEU A 268 12.85 -8.92 -10.96
CA LEU A 268 12.28 -7.72 -11.55
C LEU A 268 13.45 -6.83 -11.97
N ILE A 269 13.65 -6.66 -13.27
CA ILE A 269 14.81 -5.98 -13.85
C ILE A 269 14.31 -4.75 -14.59
N VAL A 270 14.75 -3.57 -14.12
CA VAL A 270 14.33 -2.26 -14.61
C VAL A 270 15.46 -1.61 -15.42
N GLY A 271 15.15 -1.11 -16.60
CA GLY A 271 16.04 -0.21 -17.36
C GLY A 271 17.29 -0.84 -17.95
N GLU A 272 17.43 -2.15 -17.91
CA GLU A 272 18.54 -2.88 -18.51
C GLU A 272 18.31 -3.13 -20.02
N SER A 273 19.41 -3.33 -20.75
CA SER A 273 19.33 -3.89 -22.10
C SER A 273 18.75 -5.31 -22.06
N GLU A 274 18.15 -5.74 -23.16
CA GLU A 274 17.55 -7.08 -23.25
C GLU A 274 18.59 -8.17 -22.98
N ASP A 275 19.76 -8.08 -23.59
CA ASP A 275 20.84 -9.06 -23.42
C ASP A 275 21.33 -9.14 -21.96
N ALA A 276 21.50 -7.98 -21.29
CA ALA A 276 21.91 -7.95 -19.90
C ALA A 276 20.86 -8.55 -18.95
N ALA A 277 19.59 -8.28 -19.22
CA ALA A 277 18.50 -8.83 -18.43
C ALA A 277 18.34 -10.35 -18.64
N ILE A 278 18.53 -10.84 -19.87
CA ILE A 278 18.55 -12.28 -20.17
C ILE A 278 19.70 -12.97 -19.45
N ALA A 279 20.92 -12.39 -19.51
CA ALA A 279 22.10 -12.94 -18.83
C ALA A 279 21.88 -13.04 -17.30
N THR A 280 21.22 -12.05 -16.69
CA THR A 280 20.82 -12.11 -15.28
C THR A 280 19.85 -13.27 -15.03
N CYS A 281 18.83 -13.45 -15.86
CA CYS A 281 17.87 -14.56 -15.73
C CYS A 281 18.55 -15.93 -15.92
N ASP A 282 19.54 -16.02 -16.82
CA ASP A 282 20.33 -17.25 -17.03
C ASP A 282 21.16 -17.60 -15.79
N GLU A 283 21.80 -16.61 -15.17
CA GLU A 283 22.52 -16.80 -13.88
C GLU A 283 21.57 -17.30 -12.79
N LEU A 284 20.38 -16.70 -12.67
CA LEU A 284 19.39 -17.10 -11.67
C LEU A 284 18.85 -18.50 -11.91
N ALA A 285 18.69 -18.91 -13.16
CA ALA A 285 18.21 -20.24 -13.52
C ALA A 285 19.19 -21.38 -13.12
N ALA A 286 20.43 -21.04 -12.85
CA ALA A 286 21.46 -21.99 -12.38
C ALA A 286 21.44 -22.19 -10.86
N PHE A 287 20.54 -21.58 -10.09
CA PHE A 287 20.50 -21.69 -8.63
C PHE A 287 20.13 -23.09 -8.13
N GLY A 288 19.29 -23.81 -8.87
CA GLY A 288 18.93 -25.19 -8.61
C GLY A 288 19.34 -26.13 -9.73
N GLY A 289 19.07 -27.40 -9.57
CA GLY A 289 19.12 -28.38 -10.68
C GLY A 289 17.85 -28.24 -11.50
N GLY A 290 17.86 -28.24 -12.80
CA GLY A 290 16.73 -28.21 -13.73
C GLY A 290 15.45 -27.53 -13.25
N ALA A 291 15.20 -26.28 -13.62
CA ALA A 291 13.98 -25.58 -13.27
C ALA A 291 12.74 -26.26 -13.86
N LEU A 292 11.66 -26.37 -13.08
CA LEU A 292 10.35 -26.85 -13.56
C LEU A 292 9.70 -25.81 -14.48
N VAL A 293 9.86 -24.54 -14.12
CA VAL A 293 9.30 -23.41 -14.84
C VAL A 293 10.36 -22.33 -14.97
N ARG A 294 10.48 -21.78 -16.16
CA ARG A 294 11.10 -20.49 -16.42
C ARG A 294 10.21 -19.76 -17.41
N GLN A 295 9.69 -18.62 -16.99
CA GLN A 295 8.78 -17.84 -17.81
C GLN A 295 9.33 -16.42 -18.00
N ASP A 296 10.15 -16.26 -19.03
CA ASP A 296 10.65 -14.95 -19.42
C ASP A 296 9.52 -14.06 -19.97
N THR A 297 9.30 -12.93 -19.34
CA THR A 297 8.25 -11.97 -19.71
C THR A 297 8.77 -10.54 -19.70
N GLN A 298 8.15 -9.71 -20.54
CA GLN A 298 8.28 -8.27 -20.50
C GLN A 298 6.88 -7.70 -20.29
N LEU A 299 6.69 -7.00 -19.18
CA LEU A 299 5.37 -6.51 -18.78
C LEU A 299 5.49 -5.03 -18.36
N PRO A 300 4.43 -4.25 -18.60
CA PRO A 300 4.32 -2.94 -17.96
C PRO A 300 4.41 -3.06 -16.44
N TYR A 301 5.01 -2.06 -15.77
CA TYR A 301 5.10 -2.05 -14.31
C TYR A 301 3.73 -2.20 -13.64
N THR A 302 2.69 -1.58 -14.20
CA THR A 302 1.31 -1.71 -13.72
C THR A 302 0.82 -3.16 -13.67
N ALA A 303 1.21 -3.99 -14.64
CA ALA A 303 0.88 -5.42 -14.65
C ALA A 303 1.70 -6.21 -13.62
N ILE A 304 2.98 -5.85 -13.42
CA ILE A 304 3.82 -6.43 -12.35
C ILE A 304 3.24 -6.10 -10.97
N GLN A 305 2.81 -4.85 -10.76
CA GLN A 305 2.21 -4.40 -9.50
C GLN A 305 0.91 -5.14 -9.18
N ALA A 306 0.12 -5.51 -10.19
CA ALA A 306 -1.11 -6.27 -10.03
C ALA A 306 -0.91 -7.80 -9.98
N ALA A 307 0.29 -8.30 -10.24
CA ALA A 307 0.55 -9.75 -10.36
C ALA A 307 0.21 -10.56 -9.10
N LEU A 308 0.30 -9.93 -7.92
CA LEU A 308 0.00 -10.57 -6.64
C LEU A 308 -1.44 -10.34 -6.15
N ASP A 309 -2.26 -9.58 -6.85
CA ASP A 309 -3.62 -9.21 -6.39
C ASP A 309 -4.49 -10.45 -6.14
N GLY A 310 -4.40 -11.44 -7.00
CA GLY A 310 -5.12 -12.70 -6.85
C GLY A 310 -4.67 -13.56 -5.66
N CYS A 311 -3.47 -13.31 -5.12
CA CYS A 311 -2.94 -13.99 -3.94
C CYS A 311 -3.51 -13.41 -2.63
N PHE A 312 -4.06 -12.20 -2.68
CA PHE A 312 -4.56 -11.47 -1.51
C PHE A 312 -6.01 -10.98 -1.70
N PRO A 313 -6.98 -11.89 -1.93
CA PRO A 313 -8.38 -11.50 -2.09
C PRO A 313 -8.94 -10.92 -0.80
N PHE A 314 -9.86 -9.95 -0.92
CA PHE A 314 -10.59 -9.39 0.21
C PHE A 314 -11.48 -10.43 0.88
N ASN A 315 -11.81 -10.21 2.15
CA ASN A 315 -12.70 -11.05 2.95
C ASN A 315 -12.24 -12.50 3.10
N ASN A 316 -10.95 -12.73 3.20
CA ASN A 316 -10.37 -14.02 3.49
C ASN A 316 -9.70 -14.01 4.88
N ASN A 317 -9.38 -15.18 5.41
CA ASN A 317 -8.63 -15.32 6.66
C ASN A 317 -7.17 -15.63 6.31
N TYR A 318 -6.26 -14.71 6.62
CA TYR A 318 -4.83 -14.86 6.33
C TYR A 318 -4.02 -15.30 7.54
N TRP A 319 -4.47 -14.94 8.73
CA TRP A 319 -3.89 -15.31 10.02
C TRP A 319 -4.94 -15.16 11.11
N ASP A 320 -4.83 -15.95 12.14
CA ASP A 320 -5.70 -15.94 13.34
C ASP A 320 -5.18 -14.98 14.42
#